data_0d57e5eb56cc12234af2e341ed86835b
#
_entry.id   0d57e5eb56cc12234af2e341ed86835b
#
_cell.length_a   1.000
_cell.length_b   1.000
_cell.length_c   1.000
_cell.angle_alpha   90.00
_cell.angle_beta   90.00
_cell.angle_gamma   90.00
#
_symmetry.space_group_name_H-M   'P 1'
#
loop_
_entity.id
_entity.type
_entity.pdbx_description
1 polymer ?
#
loop_
_entity_poly.entity_id
_entity_poly.type
_entity_poly.pdbx_seq_one_letter_code
_entity_poly.pdbx_strand_id
1 'polypeptide(L)'
;VVDQYSALLYNTSMNTHPRIGFCCKWLNDPSECGGMKVNAKDRDLNGRSTTMRWLREHKDEAEQRQWDIMNHNASAAVKMIERVATLPPERRMVRLGSEMLQGYTEPSWIDWWQQADVQRHLEKIFAPIGETARRLGVRISFHPGQFCVLASEADEIVERSILEFEYHADMARWMGYGATWHDHGFKINVHLSGKGGVTKFLRTLGRLSPEARNLITIENDEMTNGIDSTLLVAEHVALVLDVHHHWINSGEYITPQDDRVARVVDSWRGVRPALHYSVSREDILVGHDGGVRPDLAALLDAGFKKQKLRAHSDMMWNTACNDWILGFSDQFDIQCEAKGKNLASEQVYNQYVSQHS
;
A
#
# COMPACT_ATOMS: atom_id res chain seq x y z
N VAL A 1 -0.20 -8.44 -39.08
CA VAL A 1 -0.79 -9.72 -38.59
C VAL A 1 0.18 -10.47 -37.70
N VAL A 2 1.32 -9.89 -37.30
CA VAL A 2 2.35 -10.56 -36.46
C VAL A 2 2.39 -10.04 -35.01
N ASP A 3 1.65 -8.97 -34.67
CA ASP A 3 1.78 -8.30 -33.36
C ASP A 3 0.73 -8.66 -32.30
N GLN A 4 -0.29 -9.46 -32.62
CA GLN A 4 -1.31 -9.87 -31.64
C GLN A 4 -0.94 -11.12 -30.82
N TYR A 5 0.06 -11.89 -31.24
CA TYR A 5 0.48 -13.10 -30.51
C TYR A 5 1.56 -12.85 -29.46
N SER A 6 2.31 -11.76 -29.55
CA SER A 6 3.34 -11.40 -28.55
C SER A 6 2.74 -10.84 -27.25
N ALA A 7 1.59 -10.19 -27.31
CA ALA A 7 0.91 -9.65 -26.13
C ALA A 7 0.22 -10.74 -25.26
N LEU A 8 -0.11 -11.89 -25.86
CA LEU A 8 -0.75 -13.00 -25.15
C LEU A 8 0.23 -13.91 -24.39
N LEU A 9 1.52 -13.84 -24.70
CA LEU A 9 2.52 -14.70 -24.07
C LEU A 9 3.17 -14.10 -22.82
N TYR A 10 2.96 -12.79 -22.52
CA TYR A 10 3.45 -12.15 -21.31
C TYR A 10 2.53 -12.30 -20.09
N ASN A 11 1.32 -12.84 -20.28
CA ASN A 11 0.30 -12.91 -19.22
C ASN A 11 0.05 -14.33 -18.68
N THR A 12 0.90 -15.32 -18.94
CA THR A 12 0.65 -16.73 -18.60
C THR A 12 1.60 -17.34 -17.56
N SER A 13 2.22 -16.56 -16.70
CA SER A 13 2.60 -17.08 -15.40
C SER A 13 1.74 -16.39 -14.33
N MET A 14 0.44 -16.73 -14.27
CA MET A 14 -0.31 -16.46 -13.05
C MET A 14 0.46 -17.13 -11.92
N ASN A 15 1.03 -16.33 -11.02
CA ASN A 15 1.56 -16.83 -9.76
C ASN A 15 0.41 -17.60 -9.10
N THR A 16 0.52 -18.91 -9.05
CA THR A 16 -0.51 -19.78 -8.47
C THR A 16 -0.59 -19.65 -6.95
N HIS A 17 0.40 -18.99 -6.34
CA HIS A 17 0.49 -18.81 -4.90
C HIS A 17 0.14 -17.37 -4.49
N PRO A 18 -0.58 -17.19 -3.36
CA PRO A 18 -0.83 -15.87 -2.80
C PRO A 18 0.48 -15.24 -2.34
N ARG A 19 0.54 -13.92 -2.37
CA ARG A 19 1.61 -13.19 -1.69
C ARG A 19 1.10 -12.61 -0.38
N ILE A 20 1.87 -12.77 0.69
CA ILE A 20 1.62 -12.21 2.02
C ILE A 20 2.72 -11.19 2.30
N GLY A 21 2.41 -9.91 2.05
CA GLY A 21 3.35 -8.81 2.08
C GLY A 21 3.22 -7.90 3.30
N PHE A 22 4.12 -6.91 3.37
CA PHE A 22 4.18 -5.92 4.45
C PHE A 22 4.39 -4.49 3.92
N CYS A 23 4.39 -3.48 4.83
CA CYS A 23 4.39 -2.07 4.46
C CYS A 23 5.65 -1.33 4.91
N CYS A 24 6.22 -0.56 3.99
CA CYS A 24 7.09 0.61 4.16
C CYS A 24 8.51 0.37 4.70
N LYS A 25 8.69 -0.48 5.70
CA LYS A 25 10.00 -0.61 6.39
C LYS A 25 10.34 -2.07 6.65
N TRP A 26 11.63 -2.36 6.60
CA TRP A 26 12.20 -3.61 7.10
C TRP A 26 12.63 -3.42 8.55
N LEU A 27 12.22 -4.33 9.42
CA LEU A 27 12.67 -4.43 10.80
C LEU A 27 13.55 -5.66 10.97
N ASN A 28 14.59 -5.56 11.78
CA ASN A 28 15.37 -6.70 12.19
C ASN A 28 14.59 -7.56 13.18
N ASP A 29 14.94 -8.84 13.25
CA ASP A 29 14.42 -9.72 14.28
C ASP A 29 14.74 -9.13 15.69
N PRO A 30 13.78 -9.10 16.60
CA PRO A 30 13.99 -8.60 17.95
C PRO A 30 15.13 -9.30 18.70
N SER A 31 15.35 -10.58 18.42
CA SER A 31 16.47 -11.35 19.00
C SER A 31 17.85 -10.84 18.54
N GLU A 32 17.91 -10.23 17.33
CA GLU A 32 19.14 -9.70 16.75
C GLU A 32 19.42 -8.26 17.17
N CYS A 33 18.38 -7.48 17.48
CA CYS A 33 18.50 -6.03 17.69
C CYS A 33 17.88 -5.49 18.99
N GLY A 34 17.40 -6.36 19.87
CA GLY A 34 16.84 -5.98 21.18
C GLY A 34 15.49 -5.26 21.12
N GLY A 35 14.72 -5.45 20.05
CA GLY A 35 13.37 -4.93 19.88
C GLY A 35 13.01 -4.61 18.43
N MET A 36 11.72 -4.38 18.16
CA MET A 36 11.19 -4.04 16.81
C MET A 36 11.56 -2.59 16.41
N LYS A 37 12.84 -2.27 16.38
CA LYS A 37 13.33 -0.96 15.94
C LYS A 37 14.21 -1.12 14.71
N VAL A 38 14.09 -0.17 13.80
CA VAL A 38 15.06 -0.03 12.71
C VAL A 38 16.39 0.36 13.32
N ASN A 39 17.39 -0.49 13.22
CA ASN A 39 18.73 -0.22 13.72
C ASN A 39 19.65 0.36 12.63
N ALA A 40 20.89 0.64 12.96
CA ALA A 40 21.85 1.22 12.01
C ALA A 40 22.12 0.32 10.80
N LYS A 41 22.03 -1.00 10.94
CA LYS A 41 22.23 -1.97 9.84
C LYS A 41 21.09 -1.96 8.83
N ASP A 42 19.86 -1.62 9.29
CA ASP A 42 18.67 -1.58 8.42
C ASP A 42 18.52 -0.24 7.71
N ARG A 43 19.31 0.77 8.04
CA ARG A 43 19.25 2.09 7.40
C ARG A 43 19.47 2.01 5.89
N ASP A 44 20.14 1.00 5.41
CA ASP A 44 20.36 0.76 4.00
C ASP A 44 19.13 0.21 3.26
N LEU A 45 18.20 -0.38 4.00
CA LEU A 45 16.94 -0.93 3.47
C LEU A 45 15.76 0.05 3.63
N ASN A 46 15.94 1.11 4.43
CA ASN A 46 14.85 2.01 4.79
C ASN A 46 15.14 3.44 4.33
N GLY A 47 14.11 4.10 3.81
CA GLY A 47 14.19 5.48 3.36
C GLY A 47 14.52 6.47 4.50
N ARG A 48 15.10 7.59 4.10
CA ARG A 48 15.38 8.76 4.95
C ARG A 48 14.42 9.88 4.61
N SER A 49 14.21 10.77 5.56
CA SER A 49 13.40 11.96 5.37
C SER A 49 14.06 13.19 5.97
N THR A 50 13.56 14.35 5.59
CA THR A 50 13.83 15.63 6.24
C THR A 50 12.50 16.38 6.45
N THR A 51 12.52 17.49 7.13
CA THR A 51 11.32 18.30 7.32
C THR A 51 11.39 19.57 6.47
N MET A 52 10.25 20.08 6.03
CA MET A 52 10.17 21.37 5.34
C MET A 52 10.71 22.51 6.22
N ARG A 53 10.60 22.37 7.54
CA ARG A 53 11.20 23.30 8.48
C ARG A 53 12.73 23.29 8.35
N TRP A 54 13.36 22.11 8.36
CA TRP A 54 14.82 22.01 8.23
C TRP A 54 15.31 22.60 6.91
N LEU A 55 14.65 22.30 5.78
CA LEU A 55 15.00 22.85 4.47
C LEU A 55 14.92 24.39 4.41
N ARG A 56 13.95 24.97 5.11
CA ARG A 56 13.81 26.44 5.21
C ARG A 56 14.87 27.10 6.11
N GLU A 57 15.27 26.42 7.16
CA GLU A 57 16.28 26.91 8.12
C GLU A 57 17.71 26.75 7.60
N HIS A 58 17.99 25.81 6.68
CA HIS A 58 19.32 25.47 6.15
C HIS A 58 19.39 25.62 4.63
N LYS A 59 19.07 26.80 4.12
CA LYS A 59 18.92 27.06 2.69
C LYS A 59 20.17 26.71 1.87
N ASP A 60 21.35 26.97 2.41
CA ASP A 60 22.64 26.71 1.74
C ASP A 60 22.95 25.20 1.59
N GLU A 61 22.34 24.37 2.42
CA GLU A 61 22.52 22.91 2.42
C GLU A 61 21.30 22.15 1.85
N ALA A 62 20.19 22.87 1.62
CA ALA A 62 18.90 22.24 1.34
C ALA A 62 18.90 21.44 0.03
N GLU A 63 19.50 21.95 -1.05
CA GLU A 63 19.59 21.22 -2.32
C GLU A 63 20.43 19.96 -2.19
N GLN A 64 21.62 20.07 -1.58
CA GLN A 64 22.48 18.91 -1.33
C GLN A 64 21.74 17.86 -0.50
N ARG A 65 20.98 18.28 0.49
CA ARG A 65 20.15 17.39 1.30
C ARG A 65 19.09 16.66 0.49
N GLN A 66 18.46 17.33 -0.49
CA GLN A 66 17.52 16.70 -1.41
C GLN A 66 18.21 15.64 -2.30
N TRP A 67 19.36 15.98 -2.87
CA TRP A 67 20.18 15.03 -3.63
C TRP A 67 20.55 13.79 -2.81
N ASP A 68 21.01 13.96 -1.58
CA ASP A 68 21.41 12.88 -0.70
C ASP A 68 20.23 11.96 -0.33
N ILE A 69 19.05 12.56 -0.06
CA ILE A 69 17.84 11.82 0.31
C ILE A 69 17.31 11.01 -0.88
N MET A 70 17.15 11.64 -2.06
CA MET A 70 16.58 10.90 -3.21
C MET A 70 17.48 9.76 -3.67
N ASN A 71 18.81 9.97 -3.71
CA ASN A 71 19.76 8.91 -4.07
C ASN A 71 19.74 7.77 -3.03
N HIS A 72 19.72 8.11 -1.74
CA HIS A 72 19.61 7.10 -0.69
C HIS A 72 18.30 6.32 -0.80
N ASN A 73 17.16 7.01 -0.97
CA ASN A 73 15.84 6.39 -0.98
C ASN A 73 15.64 5.47 -2.18
N ALA A 74 16.11 5.87 -3.37
CA ALA A 74 16.10 5.00 -4.54
C ALA A 74 16.97 3.75 -4.34
N SER A 75 18.19 3.91 -3.81
CA SER A 75 19.06 2.79 -3.47
C SER A 75 18.48 1.87 -2.41
N ALA A 76 17.87 2.44 -1.36
CA ALA A 76 17.22 1.68 -0.30
C ALA A 76 16.01 0.87 -0.82
N ALA A 77 15.23 1.42 -1.76
CA ALA A 77 14.14 0.71 -2.38
C ALA A 77 14.61 -0.51 -3.19
N VAL A 78 15.69 -0.37 -3.98
CA VAL A 78 16.31 -1.51 -4.70
C VAL A 78 16.76 -2.59 -3.71
N LYS A 79 17.51 -2.22 -2.68
CA LYS A 79 18.00 -3.15 -1.64
C LYS A 79 16.85 -3.81 -0.86
N MET A 80 15.76 -3.08 -0.59
CA MET A 80 14.57 -3.63 0.02
C MET A 80 13.95 -4.73 -0.86
N ILE A 81 13.81 -4.47 -2.15
CA ILE A 81 13.27 -5.45 -3.12
C ILE A 81 14.19 -6.68 -3.20
N GLU A 82 15.49 -6.50 -3.26
CA GLU A 82 16.48 -7.58 -3.24
C GLU A 82 16.37 -8.41 -1.96
N ARG A 83 16.20 -7.76 -0.80
CA ARG A 83 15.99 -8.44 0.48
C ARG A 83 14.67 -9.22 0.47
N VAL A 84 13.57 -8.64 0.00
CA VAL A 84 12.27 -9.32 -0.11
C VAL A 84 12.35 -10.51 -1.08
N ALA A 85 13.14 -10.40 -2.13
CA ALA A 85 13.34 -11.49 -3.09
C ALA A 85 14.08 -12.72 -2.51
N THR A 86 14.80 -12.57 -1.39
CA THR A 86 15.41 -13.72 -0.68
C THR A 86 14.39 -14.54 0.10
N LEU A 87 13.17 -14.03 0.30
CA LEU A 87 12.07 -14.73 0.96
C LEU A 87 11.39 -15.73 0.00
N PRO A 88 10.60 -16.69 0.55
CA PRO A 88 9.75 -17.55 -0.27
C PRO A 88 8.86 -16.75 -1.23
N PRO A 89 8.47 -17.30 -2.40
CA PRO A 89 7.65 -16.61 -3.39
C PRO A 89 6.38 -16.00 -2.81
N GLU A 90 5.75 -16.67 -1.86
CA GLU A 90 4.53 -16.26 -1.15
C GLU A 90 4.75 -15.03 -0.24
N ARG A 91 5.97 -14.61 -0.02
CA ARG A 91 6.33 -13.42 0.76
C ARG A 91 6.86 -12.25 -0.09
N ARG A 92 6.93 -12.43 -1.42
CA ARG A 92 7.54 -11.43 -2.33
C ARG A 92 6.57 -10.32 -2.69
N MET A 93 6.10 -9.60 -1.66
CA MET A 93 5.30 -8.39 -1.83
C MET A 93 5.67 -7.36 -0.76
N VAL A 94 5.86 -6.10 -1.18
CA VAL A 94 6.13 -4.99 -0.26
C VAL A 94 5.52 -3.69 -0.78
N ARG A 95 4.81 -2.96 0.07
CA ARG A 95 4.44 -1.57 -0.17
C ARG A 95 5.62 -0.67 0.18
N LEU A 96 6.16 0.02 -0.79
CA LEU A 96 7.25 0.97 -0.59
C LEU A 96 6.75 2.20 0.21
N GLY A 97 7.65 2.85 0.92
CA GLY A 97 7.32 4.10 1.60
C GLY A 97 7.01 5.22 0.60
N SER A 98 6.00 6.02 0.89
CA SER A 98 5.55 7.11 0.00
C SER A 98 6.43 8.35 0.06
N GLU A 99 7.15 8.57 1.16
CA GLU A 99 7.98 9.77 1.38
C GLU A 99 9.38 9.61 0.79
N MET A 100 9.48 9.32 -0.52
CA MET A 100 10.78 9.13 -1.19
C MET A 100 11.43 10.44 -1.60
N LEU A 101 10.64 11.44 -2.02
CA LEU A 101 11.07 12.76 -2.48
C LEU A 101 10.42 13.84 -1.63
N GLN A 102 11.20 14.42 -0.72
CA GLN A 102 10.67 15.37 0.27
C GLN A 102 10.29 16.70 -0.34
N GLY A 103 9.04 17.11 -0.14
CA GLY A 103 8.55 18.39 -0.66
C GLY A 103 8.37 18.43 -2.17
N TYR A 104 8.18 17.28 -2.84
CA TYR A 104 7.95 17.22 -4.28
C TYR A 104 6.73 18.05 -4.71
N THR A 105 5.69 18.07 -3.89
CA THR A 105 4.45 18.82 -4.11
C THR A 105 4.40 20.16 -3.36
N GLU A 106 5.48 20.52 -2.65
CA GLU A 106 5.54 21.77 -1.87
C GLU A 106 5.82 22.98 -2.79
N PRO A 107 5.00 24.03 -2.76
CA PRO A 107 5.14 25.17 -3.67
C PRO A 107 6.54 25.79 -3.72
N SER A 108 7.26 25.80 -2.60
CA SER A 108 8.61 26.37 -2.51
C SER A 108 9.69 25.51 -3.17
N TRP A 109 9.35 24.25 -3.58
CA TRP A 109 10.29 23.30 -4.17
C TRP A 109 9.86 22.78 -5.54
N ILE A 110 8.64 23.03 -6.00
CA ILE A 110 8.12 22.54 -7.29
C ILE A 110 9.06 22.90 -8.43
N ASP A 111 9.49 24.16 -8.54
CA ASP A 111 10.36 24.63 -9.63
C ASP A 111 11.72 23.90 -9.63
N TRP A 112 12.25 23.59 -8.46
CA TRP A 112 13.49 22.83 -8.36
C TRP A 112 13.31 21.39 -8.80
N TRP A 113 12.24 20.73 -8.38
CA TRP A 113 11.92 19.36 -8.79
C TRP A 113 11.66 19.25 -10.30
N GLN A 114 11.14 20.30 -10.94
CA GLN A 114 10.86 20.34 -12.38
C GLN A 114 12.09 20.70 -13.24
N GLN A 115 13.25 20.94 -12.68
CA GLN A 115 14.47 21.18 -13.44
C GLN A 115 14.84 19.93 -14.28
N ALA A 116 15.25 20.14 -15.52
CA ALA A 116 15.47 19.05 -16.47
C ALA A 116 16.58 18.07 -16.06
N ASP A 117 17.59 18.55 -15.34
CA ASP A 117 18.66 17.71 -14.79
C ASP A 117 18.18 16.87 -13.59
N VAL A 118 17.35 17.44 -12.72
CA VAL A 118 16.71 16.74 -11.61
C VAL A 118 15.78 15.65 -12.14
N GLN A 119 14.93 15.96 -13.11
CA GLN A 119 14.01 14.99 -13.73
C GLN A 119 14.77 13.83 -14.40
N ARG A 120 15.77 14.12 -15.21
CA ARG A 120 16.61 13.07 -15.82
C ARG A 120 17.32 12.21 -14.79
N HIS A 121 17.73 12.80 -13.68
CA HIS A 121 18.35 12.04 -12.60
C HIS A 121 17.34 11.12 -11.90
N LEU A 122 16.11 11.61 -11.63
CA LEU A 122 15.04 10.81 -11.06
C LEU A 122 14.69 9.61 -11.94
N GLU A 123 14.53 9.80 -13.25
CA GLU A 123 14.33 8.70 -14.20
C GLU A 123 15.45 7.65 -14.08
N LYS A 124 16.71 8.10 -14.05
CA LYS A 124 17.88 7.22 -13.94
C LYS A 124 17.92 6.40 -12.65
N ILE A 125 17.57 7.00 -11.50
CA ILE A 125 17.70 6.31 -10.21
C ILE A 125 16.45 5.49 -9.84
N PHE A 126 15.26 5.81 -10.40
CA PHE A 126 14.03 5.08 -10.16
C PHE A 126 13.84 3.88 -11.10
N ALA A 127 14.32 3.93 -12.34
CA ALA A 127 14.21 2.82 -13.28
C ALA A 127 14.71 1.48 -12.71
N PRO A 128 15.88 1.41 -12.01
CA PRO A 128 16.35 0.17 -11.40
C PRO A 128 15.42 -0.43 -10.36
N ILE A 129 14.58 0.39 -9.69
CA ILE A 129 13.62 -0.10 -8.69
C ILE A 129 12.59 -1.01 -9.36
N GLY A 130 11.94 -0.52 -10.43
CA GLY A 130 10.94 -1.29 -11.15
C GLY A 130 11.55 -2.48 -11.91
N GLU A 131 12.72 -2.31 -12.54
CA GLU A 131 13.44 -3.39 -13.22
C GLU A 131 13.78 -4.53 -12.24
N THR A 132 14.31 -4.20 -11.07
CA THR A 132 14.65 -5.19 -10.03
C THR A 132 13.41 -5.91 -9.52
N ALA A 133 12.30 -5.18 -9.28
CA ALA A 133 11.05 -5.77 -8.82
C ALA A 133 10.50 -6.78 -9.84
N ARG A 134 10.42 -6.41 -11.12
CA ARG A 134 9.97 -7.30 -12.20
C ARG A 134 10.89 -8.51 -12.37
N ARG A 135 12.18 -8.30 -12.44
CA ARG A 135 13.18 -9.36 -12.61
C ARG A 135 13.17 -10.38 -11.47
N LEU A 136 12.95 -9.93 -10.24
CA LEU A 136 12.95 -10.80 -9.05
C LEU A 136 11.55 -11.29 -8.65
N GLY A 137 10.50 -10.93 -9.39
CA GLY A 137 9.13 -11.33 -9.13
C GLY A 137 8.56 -10.78 -7.81
N VAL A 138 9.03 -9.61 -7.38
CA VAL A 138 8.52 -8.92 -6.18
C VAL A 138 7.41 -7.97 -6.58
N ARG A 139 6.21 -8.14 -6.01
CA ARG A 139 5.09 -7.20 -6.18
C ARG A 139 5.33 -5.97 -5.30
N ILE A 140 5.32 -4.80 -5.91
CA ILE A 140 5.47 -3.52 -5.20
C ILE A 140 4.25 -2.62 -5.39
N SER A 141 4.06 -1.68 -4.48
CA SER A 141 2.95 -0.72 -4.54
C SER A 141 3.28 0.55 -3.76
N PHE A 142 2.45 1.58 -3.94
CA PHE A 142 2.44 2.79 -3.11
C PHE A 142 1.09 2.98 -2.40
N HIS A 143 1.11 3.82 -1.38
CA HIS A 143 -0.07 4.30 -0.69
C HIS A 143 0.19 5.73 -0.22
N PRO A 144 -0.30 6.76 -0.92
CA PRO A 144 -0.28 8.15 -0.46
C PRO A 144 -0.80 8.28 0.97
N GLY A 145 -0.28 9.26 1.69
CA GLY A 145 -0.71 9.51 3.07
C GLY A 145 -2.20 9.86 3.18
N GLN A 146 -2.73 9.78 4.40
CA GLN A 146 -4.14 10.03 4.72
C GLN A 146 -4.68 11.42 4.32
N PHE A 147 -3.80 12.34 3.91
CA PHE A 147 -4.17 13.68 3.45
C PHE A 147 -4.48 13.74 1.94
N CYS A 148 -4.28 12.65 1.20
CA CYS A 148 -4.69 12.52 -0.18
C CYS A 148 -6.20 12.19 -0.25
N VAL A 149 -7.04 13.23 -0.28
CA VAL A 149 -8.51 13.14 -0.18
C VAL A 149 -9.15 13.58 -1.51
N LEU A 150 -9.13 12.68 -2.51
CA LEU A 150 -9.62 12.96 -3.87
C LEU A 150 -11.14 13.24 -3.95
N ALA A 151 -11.90 12.85 -2.94
CA ALA A 151 -13.34 13.09 -2.83
C ALA A 151 -13.70 14.20 -1.82
N SER A 152 -12.78 15.14 -1.53
CA SER A 152 -13.09 16.29 -0.66
C SER A 152 -14.11 17.22 -1.29
N GLU A 153 -14.99 17.82 -0.48
CA GLU A 153 -15.85 18.93 -0.93
C GLU A 153 -15.07 20.22 -1.21
N ALA A 154 -13.95 20.43 -0.50
CA ALA A 154 -13.09 21.60 -0.66
C ALA A 154 -12.16 21.44 -1.87
N ASP A 155 -12.32 22.26 -2.88
CA ASP A 155 -11.53 22.18 -4.11
C ASP A 155 -10.02 22.32 -3.86
N GLU A 156 -9.60 23.18 -2.93
CA GLU A 156 -8.17 23.31 -2.55
C GLU A 156 -7.57 22.00 -2.00
N ILE A 157 -8.36 21.19 -1.30
CA ILE A 157 -7.92 19.87 -0.82
C ILE A 157 -7.83 18.90 -2.00
N VAL A 158 -8.78 18.97 -2.93
CA VAL A 158 -8.75 18.14 -4.15
C VAL A 158 -7.51 18.48 -5.00
N GLU A 159 -7.21 19.76 -5.22
CA GLU A 159 -6.01 20.17 -5.97
C GLU A 159 -4.73 19.62 -5.36
N ARG A 160 -4.55 19.77 -4.05
CA ARG A 160 -3.39 19.19 -3.34
C ARG A 160 -3.36 17.66 -3.41
N SER A 161 -4.52 17.03 -3.34
CA SER A 161 -4.62 15.57 -3.44
C SER A 161 -4.28 15.06 -4.83
N ILE A 162 -4.66 15.78 -5.89
CA ILE A 162 -4.24 15.48 -7.26
C ILE A 162 -2.71 15.58 -7.38
N LEU A 163 -2.10 16.66 -6.91
CA LEU A 163 -0.64 16.83 -6.93
C LEU A 163 0.07 15.70 -6.17
N GLU A 164 -0.44 15.33 -5.01
CA GLU A 164 0.11 14.24 -4.20
C GLU A 164 -0.05 12.88 -4.89
N PHE A 165 -1.17 12.64 -5.56
CA PHE A 165 -1.38 11.41 -6.31
C PHE A 165 -0.49 11.34 -7.56
N GLU A 166 -0.40 12.44 -8.32
CA GLU A 166 0.47 12.55 -9.50
C GLU A 166 1.95 12.39 -9.15
N TYR A 167 2.38 12.88 -7.97
CA TYR A 167 3.72 12.59 -7.45
C TYR A 167 4.01 11.08 -7.36
N HIS A 168 3.05 10.30 -6.89
CA HIS A 168 3.19 8.84 -6.83
C HIS A 168 3.15 8.20 -8.23
N ALA A 169 2.35 8.75 -9.14
CA ALA A 169 2.30 8.34 -10.53
C ALA A 169 3.62 8.66 -11.27
N ASP A 170 4.26 9.79 -10.98
CA ASP A 170 5.58 10.15 -11.52
C ASP A 170 6.63 9.12 -11.11
N MET A 171 6.69 8.78 -9.82
CA MET A 171 7.59 7.73 -9.33
C MET A 171 7.32 6.38 -10.01
N ALA A 172 6.06 6.00 -10.15
CA ALA A 172 5.67 4.76 -10.82
C ALA A 172 6.09 4.75 -12.30
N ARG A 173 5.92 5.88 -13.00
CA ARG A 173 6.32 6.06 -14.40
C ARG A 173 7.84 5.91 -14.57
N TRP A 174 8.64 6.52 -13.72
CA TRP A 174 10.10 6.36 -13.75
C TRP A 174 10.53 4.92 -13.45
N MET A 175 9.75 4.18 -12.66
CA MET A 175 9.96 2.74 -12.43
C MET A 175 9.48 1.86 -13.61
N GLY A 176 8.81 2.43 -14.62
CA GLY A 176 8.27 1.72 -15.78
C GLY A 176 6.93 1.04 -15.52
N TYR A 177 6.07 1.63 -14.67
CA TYR A 177 4.68 1.22 -14.45
C TYR A 177 3.69 2.27 -14.94
N GLY A 178 2.44 1.88 -15.12
CA GLY A 178 1.34 2.76 -15.48
C GLY A 178 1.04 2.83 -16.98
N ALA A 179 1.80 2.14 -17.81
CA ALA A 179 1.51 2.08 -19.25
C ALA A 179 0.21 1.32 -19.53
N THR A 180 -0.12 0.32 -18.72
CA THR A 180 -1.35 -0.46 -18.82
C THR A 180 -2.00 -0.64 -17.44
N TRP A 181 -3.22 -1.17 -17.43
CA TRP A 181 -4.03 -1.40 -16.23
C TRP A 181 -3.29 -2.30 -15.24
N HIS A 182 -2.86 -1.72 -14.10
CA HIS A 182 -2.17 -2.40 -13.01
C HIS A 182 -1.09 -3.39 -13.46
N ASP A 183 -0.26 -2.97 -14.43
CA ASP A 183 0.80 -3.81 -14.96
C ASP A 183 1.70 -4.36 -13.85
N HIS A 184 2.00 -5.65 -13.95
CA HIS A 184 2.70 -6.43 -12.92
C HIS A 184 2.05 -6.40 -11.51
N GLY A 185 0.75 -6.05 -11.43
CA GLY A 185 0.01 -5.92 -10.19
C GLY A 185 0.38 -4.68 -9.36
N PHE A 186 1.08 -3.71 -9.96
CA PHE A 186 1.41 -2.44 -9.28
C PHE A 186 0.15 -1.63 -9.02
N LYS A 187 0.09 -0.96 -7.87
CA LYS A 187 -1.02 -0.08 -7.50
C LYS A 187 -0.56 1.13 -6.69
N ILE A 188 -1.31 2.21 -6.81
CA ILE A 188 -1.26 3.36 -5.92
C ILE A 188 -2.61 3.42 -5.22
N ASN A 189 -2.62 3.07 -3.93
CA ASN A 189 -3.86 2.91 -3.18
C ASN A 189 -4.24 4.18 -2.44
N VAL A 190 -5.51 4.56 -2.46
CA VAL A 190 -6.06 5.63 -1.63
C VAL A 190 -7.44 5.24 -1.10
N HIS A 191 -7.83 5.81 0.04
CA HIS A 191 -9.16 5.62 0.59
C HIS A 191 -10.21 6.44 -0.17
N LEU A 192 -11.42 5.90 -0.28
CA LEU A 192 -12.57 6.72 -0.67
C LEU A 192 -12.98 7.60 0.52
N SER A 193 -12.14 8.59 0.81
CA SER A 193 -12.35 9.53 1.92
C SER A 193 -12.83 10.89 1.41
N GLY A 194 -13.58 11.60 2.26
CA GLY A 194 -14.15 12.91 1.94
C GLY A 194 -15.66 12.87 1.72
N LYS A 195 -16.32 13.96 2.13
CA LYS A 195 -17.79 14.09 2.11
C LYS A 195 -18.37 14.23 0.70
N GLY A 196 -17.57 14.59 -0.29
CA GLY A 196 -18.00 14.67 -1.70
C GLY A 196 -18.31 13.30 -2.32
N GLY A 197 -17.86 12.21 -1.68
CA GLY A 197 -18.20 10.84 -2.02
C GLY A 197 -17.88 10.45 -3.45
N VAL A 198 -18.61 9.45 -3.96
CA VAL A 198 -18.43 8.87 -5.30
C VAL A 198 -18.49 9.90 -6.42
N THR A 199 -19.47 10.80 -6.39
CA THR A 199 -19.65 11.80 -7.46
C THR A 199 -18.45 12.74 -7.60
N LYS A 200 -17.92 13.22 -6.48
CA LYS A 200 -16.73 14.08 -6.49
C LYS A 200 -15.49 13.29 -6.89
N PHE A 201 -15.35 12.08 -6.40
CA PHE A 201 -14.25 11.19 -6.79
C PHE A 201 -14.20 10.96 -8.31
N LEU A 202 -15.32 10.60 -8.94
CA LEU A 202 -15.36 10.34 -10.39
C LEU A 202 -14.99 11.60 -11.22
N ARG A 203 -15.40 12.78 -10.77
CA ARG A 203 -14.97 14.04 -11.41
C ARG A 203 -13.47 14.25 -11.28
N THR A 204 -12.91 13.99 -10.09
CA THR A 204 -11.48 14.12 -9.82
C THR A 204 -10.67 13.09 -10.61
N LEU A 205 -11.15 11.84 -10.70
CA LEU A 205 -10.52 10.77 -11.48
C LEU A 205 -10.31 11.17 -12.95
N GLY A 206 -11.27 11.87 -13.55
CA GLY A 206 -11.17 12.37 -14.93
C GLY A 206 -10.07 13.42 -15.14
N ARG A 207 -9.50 13.99 -14.06
CA ARG A 207 -8.44 14.99 -14.08
C ARG A 207 -7.03 14.41 -13.90
N LEU A 208 -6.94 13.15 -13.47
CA LEU A 208 -5.66 12.45 -13.30
C LEU A 208 -5.05 12.08 -14.66
N SER A 209 -3.73 11.96 -14.70
CA SER A 209 -2.98 11.49 -15.87
C SER A 209 -3.42 10.06 -16.27
N PRO A 210 -3.19 9.63 -17.51
CA PRO A 210 -3.49 8.26 -17.95
C PRO A 210 -2.81 7.21 -17.08
N GLU A 211 -1.54 7.41 -16.73
CA GLU A 211 -0.76 6.50 -15.89
C GLU A 211 -1.34 6.44 -14.47
N ALA A 212 -1.69 7.58 -13.88
CA ALA A 212 -2.34 7.64 -12.59
C ALA A 212 -3.67 6.87 -12.58
N ARG A 213 -4.49 7.01 -13.64
CA ARG A 213 -5.75 6.28 -13.80
C ARG A 213 -5.56 4.78 -14.00
N ASN A 214 -4.46 4.36 -14.63
CA ASN A 214 -4.13 2.95 -14.78
C ASN A 214 -3.68 2.29 -13.48
N LEU A 215 -3.24 3.08 -12.49
CA LEU A 215 -2.63 2.57 -11.25
C LEU A 215 -3.42 2.84 -9.98
N ILE A 216 -4.45 3.69 -10.05
CA ILE A 216 -5.24 4.02 -8.85
C ILE A 216 -6.08 2.84 -8.39
N THR A 217 -6.01 2.56 -7.09
CA THR A 217 -6.97 1.68 -6.41
C THR A 217 -7.68 2.44 -5.30
N ILE A 218 -8.95 2.08 -5.09
CA ILE A 218 -9.78 2.66 -4.03
C ILE A 218 -10.06 1.64 -2.95
N GLU A 219 -9.79 2.03 -1.72
CA GLU A 219 -9.98 1.24 -0.52
C GLU A 219 -11.22 1.70 0.26
N ASN A 220 -11.96 0.76 0.84
CA ASN A 220 -13.04 1.06 1.76
C ASN A 220 -12.51 1.64 3.08
N ASP A 221 -13.25 2.60 3.60
CA ASP A 221 -12.94 3.35 4.82
C ASP A 221 -13.73 2.75 6.01
N GLU A 222 -13.16 2.81 7.18
CA GLU A 222 -13.77 2.27 8.40
C GLU A 222 -14.86 3.16 9.03
N MET A 223 -14.98 4.42 8.58
CA MET A 223 -15.88 5.40 9.19
C MET A 223 -16.96 5.94 8.26
N THR A 224 -16.63 6.24 7.02
CA THR A 224 -17.46 7.05 6.12
C THR A 224 -17.96 6.26 4.92
N ASN A 225 -17.07 5.66 4.16
CA ASN A 225 -17.36 4.99 2.90
C ASN A 225 -16.94 3.52 2.96
N GLY A 226 -17.84 2.67 3.43
CA GLY A 226 -17.64 1.22 3.46
C GLY A 226 -17.60 0.60 2.07
N ILE A 227 -17.55 -0.74 2.02
CA ILE A 227 -17.43 -1.51 0.79
C ILE A 227 -18.52 -1.17 -0.23
N ASP A 228 -19.76 -0.97 0.21
CA ASP A 228 -20.89 -0.67 -0.71
C ASP A 228 -20.69 0.65 -1.45
N SER A 229 -20.10 1.65 -0.79
CA SER A 229 -19.75 2.92 -1.43
C SER A 229 -18.63 2.75 -2.45
N THR A 230 -17.58 1.96 -2.12
CA THR A 230 -16.46 1.72 -3.06
C THR A 230 -16.90 0.92 -4.27
N LEU A 231 -17.84 -0.01 -4.12
CA LEU A 231 -18.40 -0.78 -5.23
C LEU A 231 -19.10 0.07 -6.30
N LEU A 232 -19.51 1.29 -5.99
CA LEU A 232 -20.08 2.23 -6.97
C LEU A 232 -19.06 2.77 -7.96
N VAL A 233 -17.76 2.63 -7.69
CA VAL A 233 -16.67 3.05 -8.60
C VAL A 233 -15.93 1.88 -9.23
N ALA A 234 -16.35 0.62 -9.00
CA ALA A 234 -15.67 -0.60 -9.45
C ALA A 234 -15.51 -0.71 -10.99
N GLU A 235 -16.40 -0.09 -11.78
CA GLU A 235 -16.28 -0.05 -13.23
C GLU A 235 -15.16 0.88 -13.73
N HIS A 236 -14.72 1.81 -12.88
CA HIS A 236 -13.76 2.85 -13.23
C HIS A 236 -12.36 2.59 -12.70
N VAL A 237 -12.25 1.97 -11.51
CA VAL A 237 -10.99 1.73 -10.80
C VAL A 237 -10.98 0.35 -10.15
N ALA A 238 -9.81 -0.23 -9.94
CA ALA A 238 -9.68 -1.44 -9.15
C ALA A 238 -9.88 -1.12 -7.66
N LEU A 239 -10.49 -2.06 -6.93
CA LEU A 239 -10.81 -1.90 -5.52
C LEU A 239 -9.88 -2.72 -4.64
N VAL A 240 -9.50 -2.15 -3.51
CA VAL A 240 -8.83 -2.86 -2.42
C VAL A 240 -9.84 -3.04 -1.29
N LEU A 241 -10.11 -4.28 -0.94
CA LEU A 241 -10.87 -4.61 0.26
C LEU A 241 -9.92 -4.56 1.46
N ASP A 242 -10.10 -3.59 2.36
CA ASP A 242 -9.55 -3.70 3.70
C ASP A 242 -10.61 -4.37 4.59
N VAL A 243 -10.30 -5.59 5.01
CA VAL A 243 -11.23 -6.42 5.79
C VAL A 243 -11.37 -5.94 7.23
N HIS A 244 -10.33 -5.29 7.79
CA HIS A 244 -10.39 -4.72 9.13
C HIS A 244 -11.23 -3.44 9.14
N HIS A 245 -11.08 -2.57 8.14
CA HIS A 245 -11.96 -1.42 7.97
C HIS A 245 -13.41 -1.84 7.78
N HIS A 246 -13.66 -2.89 7.00
CA HIS A 246 -15.01 -3.44 6.84
C HIS A 246 -15.57 -3.93 8.18
N TRP A 247 -14.79 -4.69 8.96
CA TRP A 247 -15.21 -5.15 10.28
C TRP A 247 -15.49 -3.98 11.24
N ILE A 248 -14.64 -2.95 11.29
CA ILE A 248 -14.88 -1.75 12.13
C ILE A 248 -16.14 -0.99 11.69
N ASN A 249 -16.40 -0.94 10.38
CA ASN A 249 -17.57 -0.25 9.84
C ASN A 249 -18.88 -0.99 10.17
N SER A 250 -18.95 -2.28 9.87
CA SER A 250 -20.18 -3.09 9.87
C SER A 250 -20.28 -4.09 11.03
N GLY A 251 -19.17 -4.52 11.62
CA GLY A 251 -19.10 -5.66 12.55
C GLY A 251 -19.06 -7.03 11.86
N GLU A 252 -19.10 -7.04 10.53
CA GLU A 252 -19.18 -8.27 9.74
C GLU A 252 -17.80 -8.83 9.43
N TYR A 253 -17.63 -10.14 9.59
CA TYR A 253 -16.54 -10.90 9.03
C TYR A 253 -16.93 -11.40 7.64
N ILE A 254 -16.78 -10.51 6.63
CA ILE A 254 -17.07 -10.82 5.23
C ILE A 254 -16.33 -12.08 4.77
N THR A 255 -16.94 -12.90 3.91
CA THR A 255 -16.35 -14.17 3.45
C THR A 255 -15.89 -14.08 2.00
N PRO A 256 -14.96 -14.95 1.57
CA PRO A 256 -14.49 -14.98 0.17
C PRO A 256 -15.59 -15.26 -0.86
N GLN A 257 -16.73 -15.84 -0.44
CA GLN A 257 -17.87 -16.18 -1.29
C GLN A 257 -18.93 -15.07 -1.37
N ASP A 258 -18.73 -13.95 -0.67
CA ASP A 258 -19.65 -12.83 -0.72
C ASP A 258 -19.65 -12.17 -2.12
N ASP A 259 -20.82 -11.84 -2.66
CA ASP A 259 -20.96 -11.21 -3.96
C ASP A 259 -20.21 -9.87 -4.07
N ARG A 260 -20.07 -9.14 -2.97
CA ARG A 260 -19.28 -7.91 -2.91
C ARG A 260 -17.80 -8.19 -3.16
N VAL A 261 -17.28 -9.31 -2.63
CA VAL A 261 -15.89 -9.76 -2.84
C VAL A 261 -15.68 -10.13 -4.31
N ALA A 262 -16.62 -10.84 -4.93
CA ALA A 262 -16.56 -11.15 -6.37
C ALA A 262 -16.46 -9.86 -7.20
N ARG A 263 -17.25 -8.83 -6.88
CA ARG A 263 -17.20 -7.53 -7.58
C ARG A 263 -15.86 -6.80 -7.34
N VAL A 264 -15.25 -6.92 -6.16
CA VAL A 264 -13.88 -6.42 -5.92
C VAL A 264 -12.89 -7.13 -6.83
N VAL A 265 -12.95 -8.45 -6.95
CA VAL A 265 -12.09 -9.24 -7.85
C VAL A 265 -12.27 -8.79 -9.31
N ASP A 266 -13.52 -8.68 -9.78
CA ASP A 266 -13.85 -8.28 -11.15
C ASP A 266 -13.30 -6.88 -11.50
N SER A 267 -13.25 -5.96 -10.54
CA SER A 267 -12.71 -4.61 -10.74
C SER A 267 -11.23 -4.59 -11.18
N TRP A 268 -10.48 -5.66 -10.90
CA TRP A 268 -9.07 -5.79 -11.30
C TRP A 268 -8.88 -6.29 -12.75
N ARG A 269 -9.97 -6.63 -13.46
CA ARG A 269 -9.95 -6.99 -14.89
C ARG A 269 -8.95 -8.10 -15.23
N GLY A 270 -8.86 -9.12 -14.39
CA GLY A 270 -7.97 -10.27 -14.57
C GLY A 270 -6.57 -10.12 -13.96
N VAL A 271 -6.19 -8.94 -13.46
CA VAL A 271 -5.00 -8.79 -12.63
C VAL A 271 -5.31 -9.35 -11.23
N ARG A 272 -4.39 -10.12 -10.64
CA ARG A 272 -4.59 -10.65 -9.29
C ARG A 272 -4.79 -9.50 -8.28
N PRO A 273 -5.93 -9.44 -7.58
CA PRO A 273 -6.22 -8.36 -6.64
C PRO A 273 -5.32 -8.42 -5.40
N ALA A 274 -5.22 -7.31 -4.69
CA ALA A 274 -4.65 -7.25 -3.36
C ALA A 274 -5.73 -6.78 -2.39
N LEU A 275 -5.74 -7.34 -1.18
CA LEU A 275 -6.53 -6.85 -0.06
C LEU A 275 -5.59 -6.37 1.06
N HIS A 276 -6.14 -5.53 1.95
CA HIS A 276 -5.44 -5.10 3.16
C HIS A 276 -5.96 -5.84 4.38
N TYR A 277 -5.05 -6.15 5.29
CA TYR A 277 -5.33 -6.87 6.51
C TYR A 277 -4.59 -6.28 7.69
N SER A 278 -5.34 -6.00 8.75
CA SER A 278 -4.82 -5.67 10.07
C SER A 278 -5.72 -6.26 11.16
N VAL A 279 -5.28 -6.18 12.40
CA VAL A 279 -6.07 -6.55 13.58
C VAL A 279 -6.00 -5.43 14.60
N SER A 280 -7.03 -5.32 15.45
CA SER A 280 -7.02 -4.39 16.58
C SER A 280 -5.86 -4.70 17.52
N ARG A 281 -5.34 -3.68 18.18
CA ARG A 281 -4.18 -3.77 19.05
C ARG A 281 -4.43 -4.71 20.23
N GLU A 282 -3.47 -5.59 20.49
CA GLU A 282 -3.48 -6.52 21.61
C GLU A 282 -3.56 -5.79 22.98
N ASP A 283 -2.85 -4.68 23.13
CA ASP A 283 -2.86 -3.86 24.34
C ASP A 283 -4.17 -3.09 24.57
N ILE A 284 -5.08 -3.08 23.60
CA ILE A 284 -6.46 -2.58 23.76
C ILE A 284 -7.38 -3.74 24.12
N LEU A 285 -7.20 -4.92 23.52
CA LEU A 285 -8.00 -6.13 23.73
C LEU A 285 -7.35 -7.04 24.79
N VAL A 286 -6.89 -6.47 25.90
CA VAL A 286 -6.21 -7.20 26.98
C VAL A 286 -7.05 -8.38 27.48
N GLY A 287 -6.48 -9.59 27.46
CA GLY A 287 -7.13 -10.82 27.89
C GLY A 287 -8.11 -11.44 26.89
N HIS A 288 -8.25 -10.87 25.70
CA HIS A 288 -8.98 -11.51 24.61
C HIS A 288 -8.21 -12.74 24.11
N ASP A 289 -8.92 -13.86 23.94
CA ASP A 289 -8.34 -15.08 23.40
C ASP A 289 -7.99 -14.92 21.91
N GLY A 290 -6.72 -15.04 21.56
CA GLY A 290 -6.25 -14.97 20.17
C GLY A 290 -6.81 -16.05 19.24
N GLY A 291 -7.34 -17.15 19.81
CA GLY A 291 -8.05 -18.21 19.07
C GLY A 291 -9.51 -17.89 18.76
N VAL A 292 -10.00 -16.71 19.18
CA VAL A 292 -11.38 -16.26 18.96
C VAL A 292 -11.38 -14.92 18.23
N ARG A 293 -12.21 -14.78 17.20
CA ARG A 293 -12.39 -13.49 16.53
C ARG A 293 -13.16 -12.52 17.43
N PRO A 294 -12.72 -11.25 17.57
CA PRO A 294 -13.43 -10.26 18.38
C PRO A 294 -14.84 -9.97 17.83
N ASP A 295 -15.81 -9.87 18.73
CA ASP A 295 -17.17 -9.43 18.39
C ASP A 295 -17.28 -7.91 18.59
N LEU A 296 -17.51 -7.17 17.51
CA LEU A 296 -17.56 -5.71 17.55
C LEU A 296 -18.72 -5.21 18.41
N ALA A 297 -19.91 -5.83 18.34
CA ALA A 297 -21.05 -5.41 19.10
C ALA A 297 -20.80 -5.57 20.60
N ALA A 298 -20.31 -6.73 21.03
CA ALA A 298 -19.94 -7.00 22.42
C ALA A 298 -18.84 -6.04 22.93
N LEU A 299 -17.85 -5.69 22.09
CA LEU A 299 -16.81 -4.71 22.45
C LEU A 299 -17.39 -3.31 22.63
N LEU A 300 -18.30 -2.88 21.75
CA LEU A 300 -18.95 -1.57 21.87
C LEU A 300 -19.84 -1.50 23.12
N ASP A 301 -20.58 -2.56 23.43
CA ASP A 301 -21.40 -2.69 24.65
C ASP A 301 -20.53 -2.68 25.91
N ALA A 302 -19.30 -3.23 25.84
CA ALA A 302 -18.31 -3.16 26.91
C ALA A 302 -17.62 -1.78 27.01
N GLY A 303 -17.99 -0.80 26.16
CA GLY A 303 -17.50 0.59 26.22
C GLY A 303 -16.28 0.89 25.36
N PHE A 304 -15.81 -0.04 24.55
CA PHE A 304 -14.75 0.23 23.59
C PHE A 304 -15.26 1.20 22.50
N LYS A 305 -14.34 2.00 21.94
CA LYS A 305 -14.65 2.95 20.88
C LYS A 305 -14.06 2.48 19.56
N LYS A 306 -14.80 2.60 18.44
CA LYS A 306 -14.31 2.28 17.09
C LYS A 306 -12.95 2.92 16.77
N GLN A 307 -12.73 4.19 17.19
CA GLN A 307 -11.43 4.89 17.00
C GLN A 307 -10.25 4.20 17.70
N LYS A 308 -10.49 3.42 18.74
CA LYS A 308 -9.43 2.64 19.40
C LYS A 308 -9.26 1.29 18.73
N LEU A 309 -10.37 0.63 18.38
CA LEU A 309 -10.36 -0.68 17.76
C LEU A 309 -9.75 -0.68 16.34
N ARG A 310 -9.88 0.44 15.59
CA ARG A 310 -9.28 0.56 14.25
C ARG A 310 -7.75 0.68 14.24
N ALA A 311 -7.13 0.95 15.38
CA ALA A 311 -5.68 1.11 15.46
C ALA A 311 -4.98 -0.25 15.22
N HIS A 312 -4.07 -0.26 14.23
CA HIS A 312 -3.34 -1.45 13.85
C HIS A 312 -2.43 -1.96 14.96
N SER A 313 -2.44 -3.26 15.20
CA SER A 313 -1.57 -3.94 16.16
C SER A 313 -0.09 -3.87 15.77
N ASP A 314 0.76 -4.17 16.72
CA ASP A 314 2.18 -4.34 16.45
C ASP A 314 2.42 -5.64 15.68
N MET A 315 1.74 -6.74 16.05
CA MET A 315 1.88 -8.07 15.46
C MET A 315 0.49 -8.61 15.03
N MET A 316 0.47 -9.67 14.22
CA MET A 316 -0.76 -10.37 13.81
C MET A 316 -1.11 -11.45 14.83
N TRP A 317 -1.36 -11.02 16.07
CA TRP A 317 -1.47 -11.86 17.27
C TRP A 317 -2.73 -12.72 17.33
N ASN A 318 -3.83 -12.32 16.65
CA ASN A 318 -5.10 -13.08 16.67
C ASN A 318 -5.11 -14.14 15.57
N THR A 319 -4.91 -15.39 15.96
CA THR A 319 -4.82 -16.53 15.04
C THR A 319 -6.15 -16.84 14.36
N ALA A 320 -7.28 -16.61 15.02
CA ALA A 320 -8.61 -16.79 14.41
C ALA A 320 -8.91 -15.75 13.32
N CYS A 321 -8.40 -14.52 13.46
CA CYS A 321 -8.45 -13.52 12.39
C CYS A 321 -7.48 -13.89 11.25
N ASN A 322 -6.30 -14.42 11.56
CA ASN A 322 -5.36 -14.90 10.55
C ASN A 322 -5.96 -16.07 9.74
N ASP A 323 -6.65 -17.01 10.38
CA ASP A 323 -7.37 -18.10 9.68
C ASP A 323 -8.46 -17.55 8.75
N TRP A 324 -9.20 -16.56 9.22
CA TRP A 324 -10.22 -15.91 8.41
C TRP A 324 -9.63 -15.25 7.15
N ILE A 325 -8.56 -14.47 7.29
CA ILE A 325 -7.96 -13.78 6.12
C ILE A 325 -7.30 -14.77 5.16
N LEU A 326 -6.73 -15.87 5.63
CA LEU A 326 -6.13 -16.90 4.79
C LEU A 326 -7.17 -17.59 3.90
N GLY A 327 -8.45 -17.57 4.27
CA GLY A 327 -9.55 -18.01 3.39
C GLY A 327 -9.65 -17.22 2.06
N PHE A 328 -9.08 -16.02 1.97
CA PHE A 328 -9.04 -15.22 0.74
C PHE A 328 -7.82 -15.50 -0.16
N SER A 329 -6.90 -16.34 0.29
CA SER A 329 -5.59 -16.56 -0.35
C SER A 329 -5.68 -17.10 -1.78
N ASP A 330 -6.74 -17.81 -2.15
CA ASP A 330 -6.94 -18.30 -3.52
C ASP A 330 -7.18 -17.15 -4.52
N GLN A 331 -7.81 -16.07 -4.08
CA GLN A 331 -8.25 -14.96 -4.93
C GLN A 331 -7.35 -13.73 -4.82
N PHE A 332 -6.74 -13.48 -3.66
CA PHE A 332 -6.03 -12.25 -3.32
C PHE A 332 -4.58 -12.46 -2.92
N ASP A 333 -3.76 -11.43 -3.18
CA ASP A 333 -2.55 -11.20 -2.40
C ASP A 333 -2.93 -10.40 -1.14
N ILE A 334 -2.29 -10.71 0.01
CA ILE A 334 -2.63 -10.18 1.33
C ILE A 334 -1.57 -9.17 1.77
N GLN A 335 -1.93 -7.89 1.87
CA GLN A 335 -1.05 -6.84 2.39
C GLN A 335 -1.28 -6.65 3.88
N CYS A 336 -0.36 -7.15 4.69
CA CYS A 336 -0.42 -6.98 6.15
C CYS A 336 -0.05 -5.55 6.57
N GLU A 337 -0.92 -4.92 7.34
CA GLU A 337 -0.74 -3.58 7.88
C GLU A 337 -0.59 -3.60 9.41
N ALA A 338 0.62 -3.88 9.85
CA ALA A 338 0.99 -3.89 11.26
C ALA A 338 2.28 -3.11 11.50
N LYS A 339 2.51 -2.65 12.73
CA LYS A 339 3.72 -1.92 13.09
C LYS A 339 4.97 -2.81 13.04
N GLY A 340 4.82 -4.12 13.27
CA GLY A 340 5.87 -5.13 13.17
C GLY A 340 6.26 -5.51 11.73
N LYS A 341 5.64 -4.88 10.70
CA LYS A 341 6.06 -4.94 9.29
C LYS A 341 6.28 -6.37 8.77
N ASN A 342 7.51 -6.65 8.29
CA ASN A 342 7.94 -7.96 7.82
C ASN A 342 7.83 -9.06 8.90
N LEU A 343 8.02 -8.73 10.18
CA LEU A 343 7.89 -9.68 11.29
C LEU A 343 6.41 -10.05 11.53
N ALA A 344 5.52 -9.08 11.40
CA ALA A 344 4.08 -9.32 11.53
C ALA A 344 3.52 -10.13 10.35
N SER A 345 3.89 -9.80 9.11
CA SER A 345 3.47 -10.58 7.93
C SER A 345 4.00 -12.01 7.96
N GLU A 346 5.15 -12.25 8.60
CA GLU A 346 5.71 -13.58 8.80
C GLU A 346 4.83 -14.47 9.68
N GLN A 347 4.14 -13.92 10.68
CA GLN A 347 3.19 -14.69 11.49
C GLN A 347 2.04 -15.24 10.64
N VAL A 348 1.47 -14.40 9.75
CA VAL A 348 0.41 -14.84 8.82
C VAL A 348 0.94 -15.89 7.84
N TYR A 349 2.15 -15.67 7.30
CA TYR A 349 2.79 -16.63 6.40
C TYR A 349 3.04 -17.99 7.08
N ASN A 350 3.56 -18.01 8.31
CA ASN A 350 3.81 -19.24 9.04
C ASN A 350 2.51 -20.03 9.30
N GLN A 351 1.42 -19.31 9.58
CA GLN A 351 0.09 -19.92 9.71
C GLN A 351 -0.40 -20.48 8.35
N TYR A 352 -0.21 -19.74 7.24
CA TYR A 352 -0.49 -20.23 5.89
C TYR A 352 0.25 -21.53 5.58
N VAL A 353 1.57 -21.58 5.83
CA VAL A 353 2.37 -22.80 5.61
C VAL A 353 1.85 -23.96 6.43
N SER A 354 1.51 -23.73 7.71
CA SER A 354 1.01 -24.81 8.58
C SER A 354 -0.32 -25.41 8.13
N GLN A 355 -1.12 -24.68 7.34
CA GLN A 355 -2.39 -25.16 6.78
C GLN A 355 -2.23 -25.90 5.46
N HIS A 356 -1.09 -25.73 4.77
CA HIS A 356 -0.83 -26.30 3.43
C HIS A 356 0.32 -27.31 3.43
N SER A 357 0.89 -27.63 4.59
CA SER A 357 1.86 -28.71 4.82
C SER A 357 1.14 -29.98 5.26
#